data_ba2275b3521bccc12773e72136ee0b5a
#
_entry.id   ba2275b3521bccc12773e72136ee0b5a
#
_cell.length_a   1.000
_cell.length_b   1.000
_cell.length_c   1.000
_cell.angle_alpha   90.00
_cell.angle_beta   90.00
_cell.angle_gamma   90.00
#
_symmetry.space_group_name_H-M   'P 1'
#
loop_
_entity.id
_entity.type
_entity.pdbx_description
1 polymer ?
#
loop_
_entity_poly.entity_id
_entity_poly.type
_entity_poly.pdbx_seq_one_letter_code
_entity_poly.pdbx_strand_id
1 'polypeptide(L)'
;MRIKTAAILGIMLAMGALSTRAKDEAPQYKTGEAKHFTTAEGVELTPAFVDYFYAELRSELGKAKLVNEVLGEGEAVEDADAAKSLVITGTIIEYKKGSVVKSALIGFGAGMRSLKMDADVVRRSDKENLCVVHVHVKVDPRWNEKVMAKAAAHQMVKEMKKALSEGAKAKS
;
A
#
# COMPACT_ATOMS: atom_id res chain seq x y z
N MET A 1 -48.18 21.47 -62.35
CA MET A 1 -47.81 22.25 -61.18
C MET A 1 -47.03 21.31 -60.22
N ARG A 2 -45.72 21.45 -60.11
CA ARG A 2 -44.84 20.48 -59.46
C ARG A 2 -44.51 21.00 -58.09
N ILE A 3 -44.90 20.26 -57.05
CA ILE A 3 -44.53 20.55 -55.66
C ILE A 3 -43.31 19.70 -55.33
N LYS A 4 -42.20 20.36 -54.98
CA LYS A 4 -40.95 19.71 -54.52
C LYS A 4 -40.98 19.57 -53.01
N THR A 5 -40.98 18.33 -52.56
CA THR A 5 -40.89 17.98 -51.15
C THR A 5 -39.41 17.96 -50.76
N ALA A 6 -39.01 18.82 -49.82
CA ALA A 6 -37.68 18.84 -49.25
C ALA A 6 -37.63 17.87 -48.05
N ALA A 7 -36.77 16.88 -48.13
CA ALA A 7 -36.51 15.95 -47.03
C ALA A 7 -35.43 16.58 -46.10
N ILE A 8 -35.82 16.82 -44.85
CA ILE A 8 -34.93 17.25 -43.78
C ILE A 8 -34.33 15.99 -43.14
N LEU A 9 -33.03 15.79 -43.37
CA LEU A 9 -32.28 14.69 -42.80
C LEU A 9 -31.79 15.12 -41.38
N GLY A 10 -32.46 14.64 -40.36
CA GLY A 10 -32.08 14.85 -38.96
C GLY A 10 -30.92 13.96 -38.60
N ILE A 11 -29.72 14.53 -38.37
CA ILE A 11 -28.56 13.82 -37.81
C ILE A 11 -28.75 13.77 -36.31
N MET A 12 -29.15 12.60 -35.79
CA MET A 12 -29.07 12.31 -34.36
C MET A 12 -27.59 12.02 -33.98
N LEU A 13 -26.97 12.96 -33.32
CA LEU A 13 -25.67 12.76 -32.66
C LEU A 13 -25.89 11.94 -31.40
N ALA A 14 -25.69 10.63 -31.48
CA ALA A 14 -25.64 9.76 -30.32
C ALA A 14 -24.31 10.04 -29.55
N MET A 15 -24.39 10.89 -28.52
CA MET A 15 -23.33 11.01 -27.51
C MET A 15 -23.32 9.71 -26.71
N GLY A 16 -22.52 8.75 -27.17
CA GLY A 16 -22.12 7.57 -26.36
C GLY A 16 -21.28 8.03 -25.17
N ALA A 17 -21.92 8.08 -24.01
CA ALA A 17 -21.18 8.19 -22.75
C ALA A 17 -20.27 6.95 -22.62
N LEU A 18 -18.99 7.10 -22.93
CA LEU A 18 -17.96 6.13 -22.58
C LEU A 18 -17.83 6.13 -21.05
N SER A 19 -18.68 5.34 -20.40
CA SER A 19 -18.46 4.90 -19.03
C SER A 19 -17.15 4.10 -19.02
N THR A 20 -16.04 4.75 -18.73
CA THR A 20 -14.82 4.07 -18.35
C THR A 20 -15.06 3.41 -16.98
N ARG A 21 -15.71 2.25 -17.02
CA ARG A 21 -15.76 1.34 -15.90
C ARG A 21 -14.31 1.02 -15.57
N ALA A 22 -13.79 1.55 -14.45
CA ALA A 22 -12.53 1.10 -13.91
C ALA A 22 -12.60 -0.43 -13.88
N LYS A 23 -11.79 -1.09 -14.69
CA LYS A 23 -11.66 -2.54 -14.66
C LYS A 23 -11.27 -2.87 -13.22
N ASP A 24 -12.14 -3.58 -12.51
CA ASP A 24 -11.81 -4.22 -11.24
C ASP A 24 -10.70 -5.24 -11.56
N GLU A 25 -9.46 -4.80 -11.49
CA GLU A 25 -8.33 -5.70 -11.68
C GLU A 25 -8.38 -6.76 -10.57
N ALA A 26 -8.40 -8.01 -10.99
CA ALA A 26 -8.28 -9.12 -10.05
C ALA A 26 -6.98 -8.98 -9.26
N PRO A 27 -6.94 -9.40 -7.97
CA PRO A 27 -5.73 -9.36 -7.19
C PRO A 27 -4.59 -10.09 -7.88
N GLN A 28 -3.41 -9.48 -7.87
CA GLN A 28 -2.23 -10.00 -8.56
C GLN A 28 -1.69 -11.28 -7.89
N TYR A 29 -1.90 -11.39 -6.57
CA TYR A 29 -1.43 -12.51 -5.76
C TYR A 29 -2.59 -13.14 -4.99
N LYS A 30 -2.49 -14.44 -4.70
CA LYS A 30 -3.53 -15.18 -3.95
C LYS A 30 -3.45 -14.85 -2.47
N THR A 31 -2.26 -14.92 -1.88
CA THR A 31 -2.05 -14.68 -0.45
C THR A 31 -0.89 -13.73 -0.18
N GLY A 32 -0.92 -13.08 0.98
CA GLY A 32 0.17 -12.25 1.49
C GLY A 32 0.35 -12.43 2.99
N GLU A 33 1.58 -12.74 3.41
CA GLU A 33 1.97 -12.84 4.81
C GLU A 33 2.86 -11.65 5.17
N ALA A 34 2.49 -10.90 6.21
CA ALA A 34 3.36 -9.89 6.81
C ALA A 34 4.00 -10.48 8.05
N LYS A 35 5.31 -10.75 8.00
CA LYS A 35 6.10 -11.19 9.15
C LYS A 35 6.42 -10.03 10.07
N HIS A 36 6.78 -10.34 11.31
CA HIS A 36 7.27 -9.31 12.22
C HIS A 36 8.56 -8.68 11.69
N PHE A 37 8.57 -7.35 11.65
CA PHE A 37 9.73 -6.58 11.21
C PHE A 37 10.75 -6.53 12.34
N THR A 38 12.02 -6.65 11.97
CA THR A 38 13.12 -6.39 12.90
C THR A 38 13.25 -4.90 13.19
N THR A 39 13.94 -4.56 14.26
CA THR A 39 14.29 -3.17 14.58
C THR A 39 15.79 -2.98 14.49
N ALA A 40 16.22 -1.83 13.97
CA ALA A 40 17.63 -1.46 14.04
C ALA A 40 18.07 -1.20 15.51
N GLU A 41 19.36 -1.23 15.74
CA GLU A 41 19.92 -0.99 17.08
C GLU A 41 19.45 0.37 17.65
N GLY A 42 19.01 0.36 18.89
CA GLY A 42 18.52 1.54 19.59
C GLY A 42 17.10 1.99 19.20
N VAL A 43 16.40 1.25 18.33
CA VAL A 43 15.00 1.54 17.98
C VAL A 43 14.08 0.78 18.92
N GLU A 44 13.36 1.52 19.76
CA GLU A 44 12.36 0.97 20.68
C GLU A 44 10.94 1.32 20.19
N LEU A 45 10.16 0.29 19.90
CA LEU A 45 8.75 0.41 19.55
C LEU A 45 7.88 0.20 20.79
N THR A 46 6.74 0.88 20.82
CA THR A 46 5.72 0.56 21.82
C THR A 46 4.90 -0.63 21.33
N PRO A 47 4.45 -1.52 22.24
CA PRO A 47 3.55 -2.63 21.86
C PRO A 47 2.31 -2.13 21.12
N ALA A 48 1.72 -1.03 21.56
CA ALA A 48 0.56 -0.44 20.92
C ALA A 48 0.81 -0.02 19.46
N PHE A 49 2.01 0.54 19.15
CA PHE A 49 2.37 0.85 17.77
C PHE A 49 2.45 -0.41 16.92
N VAL A 50 3.10 -1.46 17.43
CA VAL A 50 3.26 -2.75 16.74
C VAL A 50 1.90 -3.34 16.38
N ASP A 51 0.99 -3.44 17.37
CA ASP A 51 -0.35 -3.97 17.17
C ASP A 51 -1.14 -3.18 16.11
N TYR A 52 -1.13 -1.83 16.22
CA TYR A 52 -1.79 -0.97 15.24
C TYR A 52 -1.20 -1.11 13.85
N PHE A 53 0.13 -1.17 13.74
CA PHE A 53 0.80 -1.24 12.45
C PHE A 53 0.42 -2.53 11.69
N TYR A 54 0.48 -3.69 12.34
CA TYR A 54 0.12 -4.94 11.66
C TYR A 54 -1.38 -5.04 11.37
N ALA A 55 -2.23 -4.54 12.24
CA ALA A 55 -3.67 -4.47 11.98
C ALA A 55 -3.98 -3.61 10.75
N GLU A 56 -3.38 -2.41 10.66
CA GLU A 56 -3.57 -1.50 9.53
C GLU A 56 -2.91 -2.05 8.26
N LEU A 57 -1.73 -2.68 8.35
CA LEU A 57 -1.05 -3.29 7.19
C LEU A 57 -1.92 -4.38 6.54
N ARG A 58 -2.48 -5.28 7.34
CA ARG A 58 -3.42 -6.30 6.86
C ARG A 58 -4.64 -5.66 6.18
N SER A 59 -5.22 -4.65 6.81
CA SER A 59 -6.36 -3.91 6.26
C SER A 59 -6.03 -3.23 4.92
N GLU A 60 -4.88 -2.57 4.81
CA GLU A 60 -4.46 -1.87 3.59
C GLU A 60 -4.11 -2.84 2.44
N LEU A 61 -3.48 -3.98 2.74
CA LEU A 61 -3.22 -5.03 1.74
C LEU A 61 -4.52 -5.54 1.10
N GLY A 62 -5.55 -5.81 1.91
CA GLY A 62 -6.86 -6.22 1.42
C GLY A 62 -7.56 -5.13 0.60
N LYS A 63 -7.55 -3.88 1.08
CA LYS A 63 -8.15 -2.73 0.35
C LYS A 63 -7.46 -2.47 -0.99
N ALA A 64 -6.16 -2.61 -1.06
CA ALA A 64 -5.38 -2.39 -2.28
C ALA A 64 -5.61 -3.47 -3.35
N LYS A 65 -6.29 -4.56 -3.00
CA LYS A 65 -6.48 -5.74 -3.85
C LYS A 65 -5.14 -6.31 -4.38
N LEU A 66 -4.07 -6.16 -3.61
CA LEU A 66 -2.77 -6.77 -3.93
C LEU A 66 -2.82 -8.28 -3.74
N VAL A 67 -3.52 -8.70 -2.71
CA VAL A 67 -3.74 -10.10 -2.34
C VAL A 67 -5.23 -10.35 -2.13
N ASN A 68 -5.67 -11.60 -2.35
CA ASN A 68 -7.03 -12.02 -2.03
C ASN A 68 -7.19 -12.23 -0.51
N GLU A 69 -6.17 -12.80 0.11
CA GLU A 69 -6.17 -13.20 1.50
C GLU A 69 -4.88 -12.76 2.19
N VAL A 70 -5.02 -12.25 3.41
CA VAL A 70 -3.88 -11.86 4.25
C VAL A 70 -3.72 -12.88 5.35
N LEU A 71 -2.61 -13.59 5.32
CA LEU A 71 -2.28 -14.66 6.26
C LEU A 71 -1.68 -14.10 7.55
N GLY A 72 -1.89 -14.81 8.65
CA GLY A 72 -1.12 -14.65 9.88
C GLY A 72 0.32 -15.14 9.71
N GLU A 73 1.22 -14.67 10.56
CA GLU A 73 2.60 -15.14 10.54
C GLU A 73 2.68 -16.63 10.82
N GLY A 74 3.37 -17.36 9.95
CA GLY A 74 3.56 -18.80 10.07
C GLY A 74 2.38 -19.66 9.59
N GLU A 75 1.31 -19.05 9.08
CA GLU A 75 0.23 -19.84 8.47
C GLU A 75 0.71 -20.60 7.24
N ALA A 76 0.30 -21.86 7.16
CA ALA A 76 0.66 -22.73 6.06
C ALA A 76 -0.02 -22.28 4.75
N VAL A 77 0.74 -22.35 3.67
CA VAL A 77 0.25 -22.15 2.30
C VAL A 77 0.46 -23.44 1.53
N GLU A 78 -0.54 -23.84 0.78
CA GLU A 78 -0.41 -25.01 -0.11
C GLU A 78 0.69 -24.75 -1.15
N ASP A 79 1.50 -25.78 -1.46
CA ASP A 79 2.63 -25.66 -2.40
C ASP A 79 2.19 -25.12 -3.77
N ALA A 80 1.02 -25.51 -4.23
CA ALA A 80 0.44 -25.03 -5.49
C ALA A 80 0.22 -23.51 -5.53
N ASP A 81 0.03 -22.90 -4.37
CA ASP A 81 -0.23 -21.46 -4.22
C ASP A 81 1.02 -20.65 -3.88
N ALA A 82 2.11 -21.30 -3.53
CA ALA A 82 3.35 -20.64 -3.11
C ALA A 82 3.90 -19.67 -4.17
N ALA A 83 3.75 -20.00 -5.46
CA ALA A 83 4.16 -19.11 -6.57
C ALA A 83 3.31 -17.84 -6.70
N LYS A 84 2.11 -17.84 -6.15
CA LYS A 84 1.18 -16.69 -6.10
C LYS A 84 1.07 -16.10 -4.71
N SER A 85 2.03 -16.38 -3.83
CA SER A 85 2.04 -15.92 -2.45
C SER A 85 3.20 -14.97 -2.20
N LEU A 86 2.91 -13.88 -1.50
CA LEU A 86 3.90 -12.90 -1.07
C LEU A 86 4.26 -13.10 0.40
N VAL A 87 5.52 -12.83 0.71
CA VAL A 87 6.00 -12.66 2.08
C VAL A 87 6.61 -11.27 2.19
N ILE A 88 6.15 -10.51 3.15
CA ILE A 88 6.61 -9.16 3.43
C ILE A 88 7.43 -9.22 4.72
N THR A 89 8.70 -8.89 4.61
CA THR A 89 9.62 -8.75 5.75
C THR A 89 10.17 -7.35 5.78
N GLY A 90 10.83 -6.95 6.85
CA GLY A 90 11.42 -5.60 6.86
C GLY A 90 12.17 -5.27 8.12
N THR A 91 12.73 -4.06 8.12
CA THR A 91 13.46 -3.49 9.25
C THR A 91 12.98 -2.08 9.54
N ILE A 92 12.65 -1.80 10.78
CA ILE A 92 12.33 -0.44 11.24
C ILE A 92 13.65 0.23 11.64
N ILE A 93 14.02 1.24 10.86
CA ILE A 93 15.31 1.91 10.94
C ILE A 93 15.29 3.06 11.95
N GLU A 94 14.17 3.76 12.03
CA GLU A 94 14.00 4.92 12.90
C GLU A 94 12.59 4.99 13.44
N TYR A 95 12.45 5.23 14.73
CA TYR A 95 11.18 5.56 15.37
C TYR A 95 11.38 6.68 16.38
N LYS A 96 10.80 7.86 16.10
CA LYS A 96 10.85 9.03 16.99
C LYS A 96 9.45 9.36 17.49
N LYS A 97 9.27 9.35 18.79
CA LYS A 97 7.98 9.67 19.45
C LYS A 97 7.53 11.13 19.26
N GLY A 98 8.45 11.99 18.80
CA GLY A 98 8.17 13.41 18.66
C GLY A 98 8.12 14.17 20.00
N SER A 99 8.02 15.51 19.92
CA SER A 99 7.92 16.37 21.08
C SER A 99 7.08 17.59 20.77
N VAL A 100 5.94 17.70 21.45
CA VAL A 100 5.03 18.88 21.33
C VAL A 100 5.73 20.17 21.71
N VAL A 101 6.58 20.14 22.75
CA VAL A 101 7.33 21.30 23.23
C VAL A 101 8.31 21.82 22.17
N LYS A 102 9.07 20.91 21.54
CA LYS A 102 9.99 21.27 20.45
C LYS A 102 9.25 21.83 19.24
N SER A 103 8.09 21.24 18.91
CA SER A 103 7.25 21.71 17.80
C SER A 103 6.72 23.12 18.04
N ALA A 104 6.35 23.44 19.28
CA ALA A 104 5.83 24.76 19.65
C ALA A 104 6.93 25.85 19.71
N LEU A 105 8.13 25.51 20.16
CA LEU A 105 9.21 26.49 20.38
C LEU A 105 10.06 26.76 19.13
N ILE A 106 10.27 25.78 18.27
CA ILE A 106 11.21 25.86 17.14
C ILE A 106 10.49 26.02 15.80
N GLY A 107 9.16 25.79 15.77
CA GLY A 107 8.34 25.94 14.58
C GLY A 107 8.19 24.67 13.74
N PHE A 108 7.62 24.83 12.54
CA PHE A 108 7.20 23.76 11.67
C PHE A 108 8.32 22.75 11.36
N GLY A 109 8.09 21.49 11.70
CA GLY A 109 8.99 20.36 11.38
C GLY A 109 9.90 19.93 12.54
N ALA A 110 10.17 20.78 13.53
CA ALA A 110 10.88 20.37 14.73
C ALA A 110 9.94 19.59 15.68
N GLY A 111 10.42 18.47 16.21
CA GLY A 111 9.63 17.67 17.13
C GLY A 111 8.56 16.76 16.51
N MET A 112 8.49 16.64 15.19
CA MET A 112 7.59 15.68 14.52
C MET A 112 7.88 14.25 14.97
N ARG A 113 6.82 13.43 15.05
CA ARG A 113 7.00 11.98 15.10
C ARG A 113 7.51 11.51 13.75
N SER A 114 8.47 10.62 13.72
CA SER A 114 8.96 10.05 12.46
C SER A 114 9.17 8.55 12.57
N LEU A 115 8.93 7.88 11.44
CA LEU A 115 9.16 6.47 11.26
C LEU A 115 9.85 6.28 9.91
N LYS A 116 10.96 5.53 9.91
CA LYS A 116 11.59 5.02 8.70
C LYS A 116 11.67 3.52 8.77
N MET A 117 11.32 2.85 7.69
CA MET A 117 11.43 1.41 7.56
C MET A 117 11.70 1.02 6.12
N ASP A 118 12.37 -0.10 5.97
CA ASP A 118 12.53 -0.79 4.69
C ASP A 118 11.77 -2.10 4.75
N ALA A 119 11.11 -2.44 3.66
CA ALA A 119 10.40 -3.70 3.52
C ALA A 119 10.80 -4.41 2.24
N ASP A 120 11.10 -5.69 2.36
CA ASP A 120 11.33 -6.60 1.25
C ASP A 120 10.06 -7.37 0.97
N VAL A 121 9.66 -7.38 -0.29
CA VAL A 121 8.52 -8.17 -0.78
C VAL A 121 9.06 -9.30 -1.60
N VAL A 122 8.95 -10.51 -1.10
CA VAL A 122 9.49 -11.71 -1.74
C VAL A 122 8.38 -12.66 -2.17
N ARG A 123 8.60 -13.40 -3.25
CA ARG A 123 7.74 -14.52 -3.63
C ARG A 123 8.02 -15.70 -2.71
N ARG A 124 6.97 -16.35 -2.21
CA ARG A 124 7.12 -17.44 -1.25
C ARG A 124 7.86 -18.66 -1.82
N SER A 125 7.59 -19.03 -3.08
CA SER A 125 8.08 -20.27 -3.70
C SER A 125 9.60 -20.33 -3.84
N ASP A 126 10.21 -19.28 -4.34
CA ASP A 126 11.63 -19.25 -4.74
C ASP A 126 12.45 -18.19 -3.98
N LYS A 127 11.79 -17.44 -3.08
CA LYS A 127 12.39 -16.34 -2.32
C LYS A 127 12.92 -15.20 -3.20
N GLU A 128 12.46 -15.13 -4.47
CA GLU A 128 12.80 -14.00 -5.33
C GLU A 128 12.33 -12.70 -4.70
N ASN A 129 13.24 -11.74 -4.55
CA ASN A 129 12.89 -10.38 -4.12
C ASN A 129 12.21 -9.67 -5.30
N LEU A 130 10.93 -9.35 -5.15
CA LEU A 130 10.11 -8.70 -6.17
C LEU A 130 10.25 -7.18 -6.13
N CYS A 131 10.38 -6.62 -4.95
CA CYS A 131 10.69 -5.21 -4.74
C CYS A 131 11.13 -4.92 -3.31
N VAL A 132 11.85 -3.82 -3.17
CA VAL A 132 12.17 -3.19 -1.88
C VAL A 132 11.38 -1.88 -1.79
N VAL A 133 10.78 -1.65 -0.65
CA VAL A 133 9.96 -0.47 -0.37
C VAL A 133 10.56 0.32 0.78
N HIS A 134 10.83 1.61 0.53
CA HIS A 134 11.32 2.53 1.55
C HIS A 134 10.16 3.41 2.04
N VAL A 135 9.87 3.34 3.32
CA VAL A 135 8.80 4.11 3.94
C VAL A 135 9.39 5.16 4.87
N HIS A 136 8.97 6.41 4.68
CA HIS A 136 9.33 7.49 5.58
C HIS A 136 8.08 8.33 5.89
N VAL A 137 7.57 8.18 7.10
CA VAL A 137 6.39 8.89 7.57
C VAL A 137 6.76 9.91 8.63
N LYS A 138 6.18 11.10 8.52
CA LYS A 138 6.22 12.14 9.55
C LYS A 138 4.81 12.55 9.89
N VAL A 139 4.49 12.61 11.18
CA VAL A 139 3.18 13.03 11.66
C VAL A 139 3.32 14.03 12.80
N ASP A 140 2.30 14.86 12.98
CA ASP A 140 2.24 15.82 14.06
C ASP A 140 2.39 15.09 15.42
N PRO A 141 3.23 15.57 16.34
CA PRO A 141 3.48 14.93 17.62
C PRO A 141 2.23 14.83 18.52
N ARG A 142 1.20 15.64 18.25
CA ARG A 142 -0.09 15.59 18.95
C ARG A 142 -0.95 14.39 18.55
N TRP A 143 -0.70 13.80 17.39
CA TRP A 143 -1.42 12.61 16.93
C TRP A 143 -0.90 11.36 17.65
N ASN A 144 -1.79 10.40 17.84
CA ASN A 144 -1.44 9.17 18.52
C ASN A 144 -0.70 8.18 17.60
N GLU A 145 -0.19 7.11 18.17
CA GLU A 145 0.55 6.05 17.47
C GLU A 145 -0.27 5.35 16.39
N LYS A 146 -1.58 5.26 16.57
CA LYS A 146 -2.48 4.66 15.58
C LYS A 146 -2.47 5.44 14.26
N VAL A 147 -2.44 6.78 14.30
CA VAL A 147 -2.37 7.61 13.08
C VAL A 147 -1.05 7.37 12.35
N MET A 148 0.05 7.26 13.09
CA MET A 148 1.36 6.98 12.52
C MET A 148 1.41 5.57 11.90
N ALA A 149 0.92 4.57 12.60
CA ALA A 149 0.82 3.20 12.13
C ALA A 149 0.00 3.10 10.83
N LYS A 150 -1.16 3.76 10.80
CA LYS A 150 -2.02 3.83 9.61
C LYS A 150 -1.33 4.52 8.44
N ALA A 151 -0.66 5.65 8.67
CA ALA A 151 0.06 6.36 7.61
C ALA A 151 1.21 5.51 7.05
N ALA A 152 1.93 4.79 7.92
CA ALA A 152 3.02 3.90 7.53
C ALA A 152 2.52 2.70 6.70
N ALA A 153 1.48 2.02 7.16
CA ALA A 153 0.88 0.90 6.46
C ALA A 153 0.33 1.34 5.08
N HIS A 154 -0.38 2.46 5.04
CA HIS A 154 -0.91 3.01 3.79
C HIS A 154 0.20 3.34 2.78
N GLN A 155 1.25 4.05 3.22
CA GLN A 155 2.38 4.38 2.35
C GLN A 155 3.09 3.13 1.87
N MET A 156 3.36 2.17 2.75
CA MET A 156 4.00 0.90 2.38
C MET A 156 3.22 0.17 1.28
N VAL A 157 1.93 -0.05 1.46
CA VAL A 157 1.10 -0.77 0.50
C VAL A 157 1.00 -0.01 -0.83
N LYS A 158 0.93 1.31 -0.79
CA LYS A 158 0.94 2.16 -1.99
C LYS A 158 2.23 1.99 -2.79
N GLU A 159 3.39 2.06 -2.13
CA GLU A 159 4.70 1.88 -2.79
C GLU A 159 4.88 0.44 -3.29
N MET A 160 4.45 -0.57 -2.53
CA MET A 160 4.44 -1.96 -2.97
C MET A 160 3.63 -2.13 -4.27
N LYS A 161 2.41 -1.60 -4.31
CA LYS A 161 1.53 -1.69 -5.49
C LYS A 161 2.20 -1.06 -6.71
N LYS A 162 2.82 0.10 -6.53
CA LYS A 162 3.55 0.79 -7.59
C LYS A 162 4.73 -0.05 -8.07
N ALA A 163 5.61 -0.49 -7.19
CA ALA A 163 6.81 -1.25 -7.54
C ALA A 163 6.49 -2.59 -8.22
N LEU A 164 5.50 -3.33 -7.71
CA LEU A 164 5.06 -4.59 -8.32
C LEU A 164 4.47 -4.37 -9.73
N SER A 165 3.72 -3.29 -9.94
CA SER A 165 3.16 -2.97 -11.26
C SER A 165 4.24 -2.55 -12.27
N GLU A 166 5.27 -1.85 -11.84
CA GLU A 166 6.41 -1.45 -12.67
C GLU A 166 7.30 -2.66 -13.03
N GLY A 167 7.56 -3.54 -12.05
CA GLY A 167 8.31 -4.78 -12.26
C GLY A 167 7.62 -5.75 -13.24
N ALA A 168 6.30 -5.81 -13.21
CA ALA A 168 5.53 -6.61 -14.16
C ALA A 168 5.64 -6.09 -15.60
N LYS A 169 5.67 -4.76 -15.80
CA LYS A 169 5.83 -4.11 -17.12
C LYS A 169 7.24 -4.28 -17.70
N ALA A 170 8.25 -4.36 -16.85
CA ALA A 170 9.63 -4.53 -17.29
C ALA A 170 9.95 -5.98 -17.77
N LYS A 171 9.12 -6.95 -17.42
CA LYS A 171 9.26 -8.37 -17.79
C LYS A 171 8.36 -8.80 -18.95
N SER A 172 7.48 -7.92 -19.46
CA SER A 172 6.60 -8.13 -20.63
C SER A 172 7.18 -7.50 -21.90
#